data_dc6a86934d71c408cbcff44960be70b4
#
_entry.id   dc6a86934d71c408cbcff44960be70b4
#
_cell.length_a   1.000
_cell.length_b   1.000
_cell.length_c   1.000
_cell.angle_alpha   90.00
_cell.angle_beta   90.00
_cell.angle_gamma   90.00
#
_symmetry.space_group_name_H-M   'P 1'
#
loop_
_entity.id
_entity.type
_entity.pdbx_description
1 polymer ?
#
loop_
_entity_poly.entity_id
_entity_poly.type
_entity_poly.pdbx_seq_one_letter_code
_entity_poly.pdbx_strand_id
1 'polypeptide(L)'
;MLKLNDASIGYKDKVILNNVTFSFKSGRVYGLMAPNGFGKSTLLKTLNGDIGLLKSGAITCDEISIIDTDIYAQKIYYSPEDNSVLYPTMDGRFHLELVKKIWGSEADIDTPLKMLGALNLKSQRISKFSQGMKMQLQLAMAFVSQSPYILLDEPLNALDIQHAEYSSHLIQTLAERGACIIISSHLPEELDRVCNSFIFIKNKTLQQVDTCKESRFLYHKLFDC
;
A
#
# COMPACT_ATOMS: atom_id res chain seq x y z
N MET A 1 -3.64 -7.03 14.02
CA MET A 1 -4.73 -6.45 13.21
C MET A 1 -4.56 -4.94 13.21
N LEU A 2 -4.60 -4.28 12.03
CA LEU A 2 -4.53 -2.82 11.91
C LEU A 2 -5.94 -2.23 12.10
N LYS A 3 -6.11 -1.34 13.07
CA LYS A 3 -7.43 -0.83 13.49
C LYS A 3 -7.44 0.69 13.58
N LEU A 4 -8.55 1.27 13.17
CA LEU A 4 -8.96 2.65 13.49
C LEU A 4 -10.08 2.57 14.52
N ASN A 5 -9.98 3.36 15.58
CA ASN A 5 -10.99 3.45 16.65
C ASN A 5 -11.41 4.91 16.79
N ASP A 6 -12.62 5.22 16.36
CA ASP A 6 -13.21 6.58 16.33
C ASP A 6 -12.24 7.63 15.74
N ALA A 7 -11.45 7.21 14.74
CA ALA A 7 -10.38 8.01 14.18
C ALA A 7 -10.91 9.09 13.23
N SER A 8 -10.48 10.32 13.45
CA SER A 8 -10.67 11.44 12.52
C SER A 8 -9.32 11.80 11.91
N ILE A 9 -9.26 11.85 10.58
CA ILE A 9 -8.01 12.04 9.81
C ILE A 9 -8.16 13.24 8.88
N GLY A 10 -7.11 14.04 8.75
CA GLY A 10 -7.11 15.17 7.82
C GLY A 10 -5.98 16.16 8.05
N TYR A 11 -5.92 17.17 7.19
CA TYR A 11 -5.06 18.34 7.33
C TYR A 11 -5.70 19.40 8.20
N LYS A 12 -4.99 20.54 8.46
CA LYS A 12 -5.44 21.61 9.37
C LYS A 12 -6.94 21.88 9.33
N ASP A 13 -7.48 22.27 8.18
CA ASP A 13 -8.87 22.69 8.02
C ASP A 13 -9.73 21.73 7.20
N LYS A 14 -9.14 20.61 6.72
CA LYS A 14 -9.81 19.63 5.86
C LYS A 14 -9.87 18.27 6.54
N VAL A 15 -11.05 17.90 7.04
CA VAL A 15 -11.32 16.54 7.55
C VAL A 15 -11.62 15.61 6.38
N ILE A 16 -10.82 14.56 6.24
CA ILE A 16 -10.95 13.50 5.20
C ILE A 16 -11.81 12.36 5.72
N LEU A 17 -11.54 11.88 6.95
CA LEU A 17 -12.32 10.88 7.65
C LEU A 17 -12.76 11.45 9.01
N ASN A 18 -13.98 11.10 9.44
CA ASN A 18 -14.55 11.61 10.67
C ASN A 18 -15.15 10.48 11.52
N ASN A 19 -14.61 10.28 12.71
CA ASN A 19 -15.04 9.26 13.68
C ASN A 19 -15.20 7.86 13.06
N VAL A 20 -14.17 7.40 12.33
CA VAL A 20 -14.19 6.11 11.65
C VAL A 20 -13.65 5.03 12.56
N THR A 21 -14.44 3.95 12.72
CA THR A 21 -13.98 2.68 13.32
C THR A 21 -13.93 1.64 12.22
N PHE A 22 -12.73 1.07 11.99
CA PHE A 22 -12.49 0.10 10.92
C PHE A 22 -11.34 -0.85 11.30
N SER A 23 -11.39 -2.09 10.77
CA SER A 23 -10.35 -3.10 11.02
C SER A 23 -9.92 -3.78 9.73
N PHE A 24 -8.63 -3.75 9.45
CA PHE A 24 -8.02 -4.46 8.33
C PHE A 24 -7.51 -5.82 8.80
N LYS A 25 -7.94 -6.90 8.14
CA LYS A 25 -7.62 -8.29 8.51
C LYS A 25 -6.38 -8.78 7.78
N SER A 26 -5.57 -9.61 8.45
CA SER A 26 -4.45 -10.32 7.84
C SER A 26 -4.90 -11.24 6.71
N GLY A 27 -4.03 -11.50 5.73
CA GLY A 27 -4.30 -12.35 4.58
C GLY A 27 -5.31 -11.78 3.58
N ARG A 28 -5.56 -10.47 3.62
CA ARG A 28 -6.48 -9.80 2.70
C ARG A 28 -5.81 -8.68 1.91
N VAL A 29 -6.28 -8.50 0.67
CA VAL A 29 -5.92 -7.37 -0.18
C VAL A 29 -7.13 -6.45 -0.29
N TYR A 30 -7.00 -5.24 0.22
CA TYR A 30 -8.01 -4.20 0.20
C TYR A 30 -7.71 -3.19 -0.91
N GLY A 31 -8.65 -2.98 -1.82
CA GLY A 31 -8.60 -1.92 -2.81
C GLY A 31 -9.21 -0.63 -2.25
N LEU A 32 -8.41 0.39 -2.05
CA LEU A 32 -8.86 1.70 -1.55
C LEU A 32 -9.20 2.61 -2.71
N MET A 33 -10.48 2.93 -2.85
CA MET A 33 -11.02 3.70 -3.96
C MET A 33 -11.66 5.00 -3.51
N ALA A 34 -11.35 6.06 -4.21
CA ALA A 34 -12.01 7.36 -4.14
C ALA A 34 -11.55 8.24 -5.31
N PRO A 35 -12.29 9.27 -5.71
CA PRO A 35 -11.79 10.28 -6.63
C PRO A 35 -10.52 10.95 -6.14
N ASN A 36 -9.75 11.56 -7.06
CA ASN A 36 -8.54 12.29 -6.69
C ASN A 36 -8.86 13.42 -5.70
N GLY A 37 -7.98 13.60 -4.70
CA GLY A 37 -8.16 14.60 -3.64
C GLY A 37 -9.11 14.20 -2.51
N PHE A 38 -9.70 13.00 -2.53
CA PHE A 38 -10.60 12.50 -1.47
C PHE A 38 -9.86 11.85 -0.29
N GLY A 39 -8.53 11.75 -0.35
CA GLY A 39 -7.74 11.41 0.82
C GLY A 39 -7.18 9.98 0.87
N LYS A 40 -7.13 9.24 -0.25
CA LYS A 40 -6.47 7.91 -0.32
C LYS A 40 -5.07 7.93 0.27
N SER A 41 -4.17 8.75 -0.32
CA SER A 41 -2.79 8.87 0.17
C SER A 41 -2.70 9.47 1.58
N THR A 42 -3.66 10.31 1.97
CA THR A 42 -3.74 10.84 3.35
C THR A 42 -4.00 9.71 4.34
N LEU A 43 -4.95 8.84 4.05
CA LEU A 43 -5.22 7.66 4.88
C LEU A 43 -3.99 6.75 4.95
N LEU A 44 -3.37 6.43 3.80
CA LEU A 44 -2.17 5.57 3.76
C LEU A 44 -1.01 6.18 4.57
N LYS A 45 -0.74 7.48 4.44
CA LYS A 45 0.29 8.18 5.22
C LYS A 45 -0.01 8.15 6.72
N THR A 46 -1.28 8.36 7.10
CA THR A 46 -1.66 8.26 8.52
C THR A 46 -1.46 6.84 9.04
N LEU A 47 -1.89 5.82 8.29
CA LEU A 47 -1.67 4.42 8.66
C LEU A 47 -0.17 4.04 8.70
N ASN A 48 0.68 4.72 7.94
CA ASN A 48 2.14 4.56 7.99
C ASN A 48 2.80 5.27 9.17
N GLY A 49 2.05 5.96 10.02
CA GLY A 49 2.61 6.60 11.23
C GLY A 49 2.69 8.14 11.18
N ASP A 50 2.12 8.81 10.17
CA ASP A 50 2.03 10.27 10.17
C ASP A 50 0.94 10.73 11.15
N ILE A 51 1.34 10.83 12.43
CA ILE A 51 0.46 11.24 13.54
C ILE A 51 -0.05 12.68 13.38
N GLY A 52 0.64 13.53 12.62
CA GLY A 52 0.21 14.91 12.34
C GLY A 52 -1.11 14.98 11.57
N LEU A 53 -1.50 13.90 10.91
CA LEU A 53 -2.75 13.77 10.18
C LEU A 53 -3.89 13.19 11.03
N LEU A 54 -3.62 12.58 12.18
CA LEU A 54 -4.62 12.06 13.12
C LEU A 54 -5.14 13.22 14.01
N LYS A 55 -6.42 13.57 13.86
CA LYS A 55 -7.06 14.66 14.58
C LYS A 55 -7.65 14.22 15.92
N SER A 56 -8.23 13.03 15.95
CA SER A 56 -8.82 12.43 17.16
C SER A 56 -8.94 10.91 16.99
N GLY A 57 -9.26 10.20 18.06
CA GLY A 57 -9.36 8.76 18.09
C GLY A 57 -8.00 8.08 18.22
N ALA A 58 -7.95 6.80 17.86
CA ALA A 58 -6.73 6.01 17.96
C ALA A 58 -6.53 5.11 16.74
N ILE A 59 -5.26 4.83 16.41
CA ILE A 59 -4.87 3.84 15.42
C ILE A 59 -3.90 2.87 16.10
N THR A 60 -4.16 1.57 15.92
CA THR A 60 -3.31 0.51 16.48
C THR A 60 -2.96 -0.53 15.43
N CYS A 61 -1.77 -1.10 15.55
CA CYS A 61 -1.27 -2.20 14.74
C CYS A 61 -0.84 -3.32 15.68
N ASP A 62 -1.56 -4.45 15.69
CA ASP A 62 -1.36 -5.56 16.64
C ASP A 62 -1.29 -5.07 18.11
N GLU A 63 -2.26 -4.22 18.49
CA GLU A 63 -2.40 -3.55 19.79
C GLU A 63 -1.27 -2.51 20.11
N ILE A 64 -0.30 -2.32 19.20
CA ILE A 64 0.71 -1.26 19.31
C ILE A 64 0.10 0.04 18.82
N SER A 65 0.17 1.09 19.64
CA SER A 65 -0.35 2.41 19.27
C SER A 65 0.52 3.08 18.22
N ILE A 66 -0.11 3.84 17.32
CA ILE A 66 0.59 4.71 16.36
C ILE A 66 1.51 5.75 17.04
N ILE A 67 1.29 6.03 18.33
CA ILE A 67 2.12 6.93 19.15
C ILE A 67 3.46 6.26 19.51
N ASP A 68 3.50 4.94 19.57
CA ASP A 68 4.72 4.15 19.82
C ASP A 68 5.51 3.99 18.50
N THR A 69 5.99 5.10 17.97
CA THR A 69 6.42 5.29 16.58
C THR A 69 7.41 4.26 16.06
N ASP A 70 8.43 3.89 16.84
CA ASP A 70 9.50 2.99 16.37
C ASP A 70 9.00 1.55 16.19
N ILE A 71 8.26 1.04 17.17
CA ILE A 71 7.72 -0.33 17.14
C ILE A 71 6.60 -0.43 16.12
N TYR A 72 5.74 0.61 16.04
CA TYR A 72 4.67 0.69 15.06
C TYR A 72 5.20 0.70 13.63
N ALA A 73 6.20 1.54 13.34
CA ALA A 73 6.79 1.68 12.00
C ALA A 73 7.41 0.36 11.49
N GLN A 74 7.99 -0.46 12.38
CA GLN A 74 8.55 -1.77 12.00
C GLN A 74 7.49 -2.79 11.54
N LYS A 75 6.20 -2.55 11.84
CA LYS A 75 5.10 -3.40 11.40
C LYS A 75 4.56 -3.05 10.02
N ILE A 76 4.88 -1.88 9.49
CA ILE A 76 4.26 -1.35 8.29
C ILE A 76 5.32 -1.06 7.23
N TYR A 77 5.11 -1.56 6.01
CA TYR A 77 5.83 -1.14 4.83
C TYR A 77 4.93 -0.22 4.00
N TYR A 78 5.41 0.96 3.65
CA TYR A 78 4.69 1.92 2.81
C TYR A 78 5.46 2.22 1.53
N SER A 79 4.79 2.08 0.40
CA SER A 79 5.29 2.44 -0.93
C SER A 79 4.53 3.66 -1.45
N PRO A 80 5.11 4.86 -1.44
CA PRO A 80 4.47 6.07 -1.95
C PRO A 80 4.50 6.12 -3.48
N GLU A 81 3.49 6.76 -4.07
CA GLU A 81 3.37 6.98 -5.52
C GLU A 81 4.55 7.79 -6.10
N ASP A 82 5.07 8.77 -5.35
CA ASP A 82 6.10 9.70 -5.78
C ASP A 82 7.52 9.10 -5.84
N ASN A 83 7.67 7.84 -5.49
CA ASN A 83 8.95 7.12 -5.41
C ASN A 83 10.00 7.78 -4.48
N SER A 84 9.58 8.61 -3.53
CA SER A 84 10.48 9.34 -2.62
C SER A 84 11.36 8.44 -1.76
N VAL A 85 11.01 7.16 -1.65
CA VAL A 85 11.82 6.14 -0.94
C VAL A 85 13.02 5.63 -1.75
N LEU A 86 13.15 6.00 -3.02
CA LEU A 86 14.21 5.53 -3.91
C LEU A 86 15.32 6.58 -4.06
N TYR A 87 16.56 6.17 -3.83
CA TYR A 87 17.76 6.99 -3.99
C TYR A 87 18.29 6.89 -5.43
N PRO A 88 18.24 7.98 -6.25
CA PRO A 88 18.55 7.93 -7.68
C PRO A 88 19.98 7.44 -8.02
N THR A 89 20.94 7.68 -7.13
CA THR A 89 22.36 7.33 -7.33
C THR A 89 22.69 5.88 -7.00
N MET A 90 21.83 5.20 -6.26
CA MET A 90 21.99 3.81 -5.83
C MET A 90 21.35 2.84 -6.82
N ASP A 91 21.69 1.56 -6.73
CA ASP A 91 21.09 0.49 -7.52
C ASP A 91 19.96 -0.26 -6.78
N GLY A 92 19.30 -1.18 -7.48
CA GLY A 92 18.21 -1.95 -6.89
C GLY A 92 18.67 -2.85 -5.74
N ARG A 93 19.89 -3.41 -5.81
CA ARG A 93 20.46 -4.23 -4.74
C ARG A 93 20.54 -3.44 -3.44
N PHE A 94 21.09 -2.23 -3.51
CA PHE A 94 21.21 -1.35 -2.33
C PHE A 94 19.86 -1.19 -1.61
N HIS A 95 18.78 -0.92 -2.36
CA HIS A 95 17.45 -0.70 -1.76
C HIS A 95 16.90 -1.96 -1.11
N LEU A 96 17.07 -3.12 -1.76
CA LEU A 96 16.59 -4.40 -1.21
C LEU A 96 17.37 -4.79 0.07
N GLU A 97 18.68 -4.64 0.07
CA GLU A 97 19.50 -4.89 1.27
C GLU A 97 19.23 -3.89 2.38
N LEU A 98 18.97 -2.62 2.05
CA LEU A 98 18.57 -1.61 3.03
C LEU A 98 17.25 -2.00 3.72
N VAL A 99 16.24 -2.43 2.94
CA VAL A 99 14.96 -2.91 3.50
C VAL A 99 15.18 -4.13 4.40
N LYS A 100 15.96 -5.13 3.96
CA LYS A 100 16.32 -6.28 4.80
C LYS A 100 16.85 -5.83 6.15
N LYS A 101 17.80 -4.90 6.13
CA LYS A 101 18.43 -4.40 7.35
C LYS A 101 17.45 -3.67 8.28
N ILE A 102 16.58 -2.82 7.71
CA ILE A 102 15.61 -2.02 8.50
C ILE A 102 14.58 -2.93 9.16
N TRP A 103 14.04 -3.93 8.43
CA TRP A 103 13.02 -4.83 8.97
C TRP A 103 13.59 -6.10 9.65
N GLY A 104 14.93 -6.29 9.65
CA GLY A 104 15.54 -7.51 10.19
C GLY A 104 15.14 -8.77 9.43
N SER A 105 14.89 -8.64 8.12
CA SER A 105 14.38 -9.71 7.28
C SER A 105 15.50 -10.61 6.75
N GLU A 106 15.23 -11.92 6.65
CA GLU A 106 16.11 -12.90 6.01
C GLU A 106 15.66 -13.30 4.61
N ALA A 107 14.72 -12.56 4.01
CA ALA A 107 14.21 -12.84 2.68
C ALA A 107 15.34 -12.81 1.62
N ASP A 108 15.26 -13.73 0.65
CA ASP A 108 16.11 -13.66 -0.53
C ASP A 108 15.66 -12.52 -1.45
N ILE A 109 16.60 -11.65 -1.80
CA ILE A 109 16.33 -10.47 -2.65
C ILE A 109 16.08 -10.83 -4.12
N ASP A 110 16.54 -11.99 -4.58
CA ASP A 110 16.37 -12.42 -5.96
C ASP A 110 14.98 -13.02 -6.23
N THR A 111 14.37 -13.61 -5.21
CA THR A 111 13.04 -14.22 -5.33
C THR A 111 11.98 -13.25 -5.87
N PRO A 112 11.72 -12.08 -5.26
CA PRO A 112 10.72 -11.15 -5.78
C PRO A 112 11.09 -10.58 -7.15
N LEU A 113 12.38 -10.36 -7.43
CA LEU A 113 12.82 -9.89 -8.74
C LEU A 113 12.58 -10.94 -9.84
N LYS A 114 12.76 -12.23 -9.54
CA LYS A 114 12.42 -13.32 -10.47
C LYS A 114 10.91 -13.38 -10.72
N MET A 115 10.10 -13.28 -9.67
CA MET A 115 8.63 -13.27 -9.79
C MET A 115 8.13 -12.10 -10.66
N LEU A 116 8.80 -10.96 -10.60
CA LEU A 116 8.47 -9.76 -11.38
C LEU A 116 9.11 -9.74 -12.78
N GLY A 117 9.93 -10.74 -13.15
CA GLY A 117 10.70 -10.71 -14.40
C GLY A 117 11.74 -9.57 -14.47
N ALA A 118 12.23 -9.11 -13.32
CA ALA A 118 12.95 -7.85 -13.15
C ALA A 118 14.35 -8.01 -12.53
N LEU A 119 15.03 -9.14 -12.75
CA LEU A 119 16.36 -9.41 -12.18
C LEU A 119 17.42 -8.36 -12.56
N ASN A 120 17.30 -7.75 -13.74
CA ASN A 120 18.18 -6.70 -14.22
C ASN A 120 18.16 -5.44 -13.35
N LEU A 121 17.07 -5.20 -12.60
CA LEU A 121 16.95 -4.05 -11.70
C LEU A 121 17.98 -4.09 -10.57
N LYS A 122 18.44 -5.28 -10.22
CA LYS A 122 19.40 -5.49 -9.13
C LYS A 122 20.70 -4.70 -9.28
N SER A 123 21.23 -4.59 -10.50
CA SER A 123 22.54 -3.98 -10.78
C SER A 123 22.44 -2.61 -11.47
N GLN A 124 21.25 -2.14 -11.77
CA GLN A 124 21.04 -0.90 -12.48
C GLN A 124 20.72 0.26 -11.51
N ARG A 125 21.28 1.45 -11.75
CA ARG A 125 21.00 2.65 -10.93
C ARG A 125 19.57 3.13 -11.14
N ILE A 126 18.93 3.56 -10.05
CA ILE A 126 17.55 4.07 -10.04
C ILE A 126 17.35 5.25 -11.00
N SER A 127 18.36 6.10 -11.20
CA SER A 127 18.30 7.21 -12.15
C SER A 127 18.01 6.80 -13.60
N LYS A 128 18.22 5.50 -13.93
CA LYS A 128 17.95 4.92 -15.26
C LYS A 128 16.63 4.15 -15.33
N PHE A 129 15.87 4.10 -14.23
CA PHE A 129 14.62 3.35 -14.18
C PHE A 129 13.47 4.14 -14.82
N SER A 130 12.67 3.45 -15.61
CA SER A 130 11.32 3.91 -15.96
C SER A 130 10.42 3.92 -14.73
N GLN A 131 9.25 4.56 -14.83
CA GLN A 131 8.27 4.56 -13.74
C GLN A 131 7.85 3.13 -13.38
N GLY A 132 7.56 2.27 -14.36
CA GLY A 132 7.22 0.86 -14.13
C GLY A 132 8.34 0.08 -13.44
N MET A 133 9.62 0.30 -13.82
CA MET A 133 10.77 -0.33 -13.15
C MET A 133 10.88 0.09 -11.68
N LYS A 134 10.58 1.34 -11.36
CA LYS A 134 10.54 1.84 -9.96
C LYS A 134 9.43 1.16 -9.17
N MET A 135 8.23 1.01 -9.76
CA MET A 135 7.12 0.29 -9.13
C MET A 135 7.47 -1.19 -8.86
N GLN A 136 8.07 -1.87 -9.83
CA GLN A 136 8.54 -3.25 -9.64
C GLN A 136 9.55 -3.37 -8.50
N LEU A 137 10.52 -2.45 -8.40
CA LEU A 137 11.48 -2.44 -7.29
C LEU A 137 10.77 -2.21 -5.95
N GLN A 138 9.83 -1.27 -5.86
CA GLN A 138 9.08 -1.01 -4.63
C GLN A 138 8.25 -2.23 -4.18
N LEU A 139 7.65 -2.98 -5.14
CA LEU A 139 6.98 -4.24 -4.84
C LEU A 139 7.95 -5.32 -4.37
N ALA A 140 9.15 -5.40 -4.97
CA ALA A 140 10.19 -6.31 -4.49
C ALA A 140 10.66 -5.93 -3.07
N MET A 141 10.78 -4.63 -2.77
CA MET A 141 11.10 -4.13 -1.43
C MET A 141 9.99 -4.50 -0.42
N ALA A 142 8.70 -4.39 -0.81
CA ALA A 142 7.57 -4.85 0.01
C ALA A 142 7.68 -6.33 0.35
N PHE A 143 8.02 -7.17 -0.61
CA PHE A 143 8.23 -8.60 -0.38
C PHE A 143 9.40 -8.87 0.58
N VAL A 144 10.52 -8.18 0.36
CA VAL A 144 11.74 -8.34 1.15
C VAL A 144 11.55 -7.85 2.59
N SER A 145 10.71 -6.84 2.83
CA SER A 145 10.42 -6.35 4.19
C SER A 145 9.80 -7.41 5.10
N GLN A 146 9.10 -8.39 4.54
CA GLN A 146 8.29 -9.36 5.31
C GLN A 146 7.34 -8.69 6.31
N SER A 147 6.96 -7.44 6.03
CA SER A 147 6.07 -6.67 6.89
C SER A 147 4.67 -7.30 6.93
N PRO A 148 4.02 -7.42 8.10
CA PRO A 148 2.66 -7.93 8.21
C PRO A 148 1.60 -6.98 7.63
N TYR A 149 1.94 -5.69 7.43
CA TYR A 149 1.05 -4.69 6.84
C TYR A 149 1.77 -3.94 5.73
N ILE A 150 1.20 -3.97 4.54
CA ILE A 150 1.79 -3.40 3.33
C ILE A 150 0.81 -2.38 2.75
N LEU A 151 1.26 -1.14 2.64
CA LEU A 151 0.49 -0.01 2.09
C LEU A 151 1.12 0.40 0.77
N LEU A 152 0.35 0.32 -0.32
CA LEU A 152 0.81 0.60 -1.68
C LEU A 152 -0.02 1.74 -2.28
N ASP A 153 0.62 2.85 -2.60
CA ASP A 153 -0.05 4.00 -3.22
C ASP A 153 0.18 3.97 -4.74
N GLU A 154 -0.89 3.65 -5.50
CA GLU A 154 -0.92 3.52 -6.96
C GLU A 154 0.14 2.54 -7.54
N PRO A 155 0.32 1.31 -7.00
CA PRO A 155 1.47 0.44 -7.32
C PRO A 155 1.40 -0.20 -8.70
N LEU A 156 0.26 -0.17 -9.37
CA LEU A 156 0.05 -0.78 -10.69
C LEU A 156 0.12 0.25 -11.82
N ASN A 157 0.22 1.53 -11.48
CA ASN A 157 0.32 2.63 -12.43
C ASN A 157 1.58 2.50 -13.30
N ALA A 158 1.46 2.79 -14.60
CA ALA A 158 2.55 2.74 -15.57
C ALA A 158 3.18 1.34 -15.82
N LEU A 159 2.51 0.26 -15.44
CA LEU A 159 2.87 -1.10 -15.80
C LEU A 159 2.17 -1.50 -17.10
N ASP A 160 2.86 -2.22 -17.97
CA ASP A 160 2.22 -2.93 -19.06
C ASP A 160 1.46 -4.17 -18.56
N ILE A 161 0.69 -4.79 -19.42
CA ILE A 161 -0.20 -5.92 -19.07
C ILE A 161 0.58 -7.06 -18.40
N GLN A 162 1.75 -7.42 -18.95
CA GLN A 162 2.55 -8.54 -18.44
C GLN A 162 3.13 -8.24 -17.06
N HIS A 163 3.71 -7.04 -16.87
CA HIS A 163 4.25 -6.63 -15.57
C HIS A 163 3.15 -6.41 -14.53
N ALA A 164 1.96 -5.97 -14.93
CA ALA A 164 0.80 -5.90 -14.04
C ALA A 164 0.36 -7.29 -13.55
N GLU A 165 0.41 -8.33 -14.40
CA GLU A 165 0.12 -9.71 -14.01
C GLU A 165 1.16 -10.26 -13.02
N TYR A 166 2.45 -10.05 -13.27
CA TYR A 166 3.51 -10.46 -12.35
C TYR A 166 3.39 -9.76 -10.99
N SER A 167 3.09 -8.45 -11.02
CA SER A 167 2.86 -7.67 -9.81
C SER A 167 1.65 -8.16 -9.02
N SER A 168 0.56 -8.47 -9.72
CA SER A 168 -0.66 -9.04 -9.13
C SER A 168 -0.38 -10.37 -8.44
N HIS A 169 0.38 -11.25 -9.07
CA HIS A 169 0.77 -12.54 -8.51
C HIS A 169 1.65 -12.38 -7.26
N LEU A 170 2.61 -11.45 -7.28
CA LEU A 170 3.44 -11.17 -6.10
C LEU A 170 2.60 -10.63 -4.94
N ILE A 171 1.66 -9.71 -5.19
CA ILE A 171 0.75 -9.17 -4.18
C ILE A 171 -0.11 -10.29 -3.57
N GLN A 172 -0.67 -11.18 -4.39
CA GLN A 172 -1.44 -12.34 -3.91
C GLN A 172 -0.59 -13.26 -3.05
N THR A 173 0.65 -13.55 -3.47
CA THR A 173 1.59 -14.36 -2.70
C THR A 173 1.88 -13.75 -1.32
N LEU A 174 1.99 -12.43 -1.22
CA LEU A 174 2.17 -11.75 0.07
C LEU A 174 0.93 -11.90 0.98
N ALA A 175 -0.27 -11.77 0.42
CA ALA A 175 -1.51 -11.97 1.17
C ALA A 175 -1.66 -13.43 1.65
N GLU A 176 -1.35 -14.40 0.81
CA GLU A 176 -1.35 -15.84 1.16
C GLU A 176 -0.38 -16.17 2.29
N ARG A 177 0.72 -15.42 2.42
CA ARG A 177 1.65 -15.50 3.55
C ARG A 177 1.15 -14.81 4.82
N GLY A 178 -0.05 -14.24 4.77
CA GLY A 178 -0.70 -13.61 5.91
C GLY A 178 -0.58 -12.08 5.97
N ALA A 179 0.09 -11.43 5.02
CA ALA A 179 0.16 -9.97 5.00
C ALA A 179 -1.22 -9.34 4.77
N CYS A 180 -1.51 -8.25 5.47
CA CYS A 180 -2.61 -7.36 5.17
C CYS A 180 -2.13 -6.30 4.18
N ILE A 181 -2.75 -6.21 3.01
CA ILE A 181 -2.31 -5.31 1.95
C ILE A 181 -3.42 -4.29 1.66
N ILE A 182 -3.07 -3.02 1.61
CA ILE A 182 -3.99 -1.94 1.22
C ILE A 182 -3.40 -1.26 -0.01
N ILE A 183 -4.13 -1.30 -1.11
CA ILE A 183 -3.72 -0.75 -2.40
C ILE A 183 -4.65 0.41 -2.76
N SER A 184 -4.12 1.62 -2.95
CA SER A 184 -4.88 2.68 -3.60
C SER A 184 -4.79 2.56 -5.12
N SER A 185 -5.87 2.81 -5.82
CA SER A 185 -5.88 3.09 -7.26
C SER A 185 -7.05 4.01 -7.62
N HIS A 186 -6.85 4.79 -8.67
CA HIS A 186 -7.92 5.54 -9.32
C HIS A 186 -8.56 4.77 -10.48
N LEU A 187 -8.02 3.59 -10.85
CA LEU A 187 -8.50 2.69 -11.89
C LEU A 187 -9.09 1.43 -11.26
N PRO A 188 -10.43 1.33 -11.15
CA PRO A 188 -11.09 0.18 -10.53
C PRO A 188 -10.67 -1.17 -11.13
N GLU A 189 -10.50 -1.24 -12.45
CA GLU A 189 -10.18 -2.47 -13.17
C GLU A 189 -8.82 -3.09 -12.77
N GLU A 190 -7.87 -2.27 -12.33
CA GLU A 190 -6.58 -2.75 -11.82
C GLU A 190 -6.76 -3.51 -10.52
N LEU A 191 -7.65 -3.01 -9.66
CA LEU A 191 -7.90 -3.60 -8.34
C LEU A 191 -8.72 -4.90 -8.42
N ASP A 192 -9.58 -5.06 -9.45
CA ASP A 192 -10.38 -6.30 -9.64
C ASP A 192 -9.51 -7.56 -9.82
N ARG A 193 -8.25 -7.39 -10.22
CA ARG A 193 -7.32 -8.50 -10.43
C ARG A 193 -6.67 -9.00 -9.16
N VAL A 194 -6.54 -8.13 -8.14
CA VAL A 194 -5.72 -8.41 -6.95
C VAL A 194 -6.52 -8.35 -5.65
N CYS A 195 -7.57 -7.53 -5.58
CA CYS A 195 -8.27 -7.26 -4.34
C CYS A 195 -9.41 -8.24 -4.10
N ASN A 196 -9.60 -8.64 -2.85
CA ASN A 196 -10.73 -9.45 -2.41
C ASN A 196 -11.73 -8.65 -1.56
N SER A 197 -11.47 -7.37 -1.36
CA SER A 197 -12.37 -6.43 -0.68
C SER A 197 -12.09 -5.01 -1.16
N PHE A 198 -13.13 -4.20 -1.33
CA PHE A 198 -13.01 -2.80 -1.73
C PHE A 198 -13.44 -1.89 -0.59
N ILE A 199 -12.70 -0.79 -0.43
CA ILE A 199 -12.97 0.24 0.57
C ILE A 199 -13.13 1.57 -0.16
N PHE A 200 -14.28 2.20 0.00
CA PHE A 200 -14.59 3.50 -0.58
C PHE A 200 -14.54 4.58 0.48
N ILE A 201 -13.81 5.67 0.18
CA ILE A 201 -13.88 6.90 0.99
C ILE A 201 -15.05 7.73 0.47
N LYS A 202 -16.17 7.75 1.19
CA LYS A 202 -17.34 8.54 0.85
C LYS A 202 -17.93 9.18 2.10
N ASN A 203 -18.37 10.45 1.99
CA ASN A 203 -18.98 11.18 3.11
C ASN A 203 -18.13 11.17 4.39
N LYS A 204 -16.81 11.28 4.24
CA LYS A 204 -15.84 11.24 5.35
C LYS A 204 -15.84 9.94 6.16
N THR A 205 -16.29 8.82 5.58
CA THR A 205 -16.27 7.49 6.19
C THR A 205 -15.70 6.44 5.25
N LEU A 206 -15.44 5.24 5.77
CA LEU A 206 -15.02 4.07 5.01
C LEU A 206 -16.21 3.14 4.81
N GLN A 207 -16.49 2.79 3.56
CA GLN A 207 -17.52 1.82 3.19
C GLN A 207 -16.85 0.60 2.56
N GLN A 208 -16.98 -0.56 3.21
CA GLN A 208 -16.43 -1.81 2.70
C GLN A 208 -17.46 -2.56 1.87
N VAL A 209 -17.01 -3.12 0.75
CA VAL A 209 -17.78 -4.03 -0.10
C VAL A 209 -16.91 -5.25 -0.39
N ASP A 210 -17.36 -6.42 0.05
CA ASP A 210 -16.70 -7.71 -0.20
C ASP A 210 -17.26 -8.31 -1.50
N THR A 211 -16.70 -7.90 -2.64
CA THR A 211 -16.99 -8.47 -3.95
C THR A 211 -15.72 -8.45 -4.79
N CYS A 212 -15.55 -9.50 -5.57
CA CYS A 212 -14.37 -9.66 -6.43
C CYS A 212 -14.63 -9.25 -7.89
N LYS A 213 -15.79 -8.68 -8.20
CA LYS A 213 -16.15 -8.31 -9.59
C LYS A 213 -17.06 -7.09 -9.54
N GLU A 214 -16.87 -6.17 -10.51
CA GLU A 214 -17.65 -4.95 -10.68
C GLU A 214 -17.21 -3.73 -9.85
N SER A 215 -15.92 -3.62 -9.51
CA SER A 215 -15.39 -2.43 -8.83
C SER A 215 -15.74 -1.15 -9.59
N ARG A 216 -15.68 -1.17 -10.93
CA ARG A 216 -16.07 -0.06 -11.79
C ARG A 216 -17.55 0.32 -11.63
N PHE A 217 -18.46 -0.67 -11.64
CA PHE A 217 -19.89 -0.41 -11.44
C PHE A 217 -20.16 0.18 -10.05
N LEU A 218 -19.51 -0.37 -9.02
CA LEU A 218 -19.61 0.15 -7.64
C LEU A 218 -19.06 1.57 -7.53
N TYR A 219 -17.93 1.85 -8.18
CA TYR A 219 -17.35 3.18 -8.22
C TYR A 219 -18.30 4.20 -8.84
N HIS A 220 -18.85 3.91 -10.04
CA HIS A 220 -19.83 4.78 -10.69
C HIS A 220 -21.10 4.97 -9.85
N LYS A 221 -21.65 3.90 -9.29
CA LYS A 221 -22.81 3.98 -8.39
C LYS A 221 -22.58 4.83 -7.15
N LEU A 222 -21.34 4.90 -6.66
CA LEU A 222 -21.01 5.65 -5.46
C LEU A 222 -20.60 7.10 -5.74
N PHE A 223 -19.97 7.38 -6.87
CA PHE A 223 -19.36 8.68 -7.13
C PHE A 223 -19.94 9.44 -8.32
N ASP A 224 -20.57 8.77 -9.29
CA ASP A 224 -21.28 9.43 -10.38
C ASP A 224 -22.71 9.74 -9.90
N CYS A 225 -22.97 11.01 -9.67
CA CYS A 225 -24.30 11.56 -9.43
C CYS A 225 -24.74 12.36 -10.63
#